data_d8b75373973d34cc1e1189880e249454
#
_entry.id   d8b75373973d34cc1e1189880e249454
#
_cell.length_a   1.000
_cell.length_b   1.000
_cell.length_c   1.000
_cell.angle_alpha   90.00
_cell.angle_beta   90.00
_cell.angle_gamma   90.00
#
_symmetry.space_group_name_H-M   'P 1'
#
loop_
_entity.id
_entity.type
_entity.pdbx_description
1 polymer ?
#
loop_
_entity_poly.entity_id
_entity_poly.type
_entity_poly.pdbx_seq_one_letter_code
_entity_poly.pdbx_strand_id
1 'polypeptide(L)'
;YELIMENKDDLAKILTAEMGKPLAEALGEITYGASFVEWFSEEAKRVYGDTIPGHQDDKRIVVVKQPIGVVGAITPWNFPNAMITRKVAPALAVGCSVVLRPPTQTPLSALALAYLADKAGMPPGIFNVVMGTDSSGMGKELCSNDLVRKITFTGSTEVGRILMRQCSD
;
A
#
# COMPACT_ATOMS: atom_id res chain seq x y z
N TYR A 1 1.00 11.54 -7.64
CA TYR A 1 1.72 12.51 -6.80
C TYR A 1 1.07 13.90 -6.92
N GLU A 2 0.98 14.48 -8.13
CA GLU A 2 0.48 15.83 -8.36
C GLU A 2 -0.90 16.06 -7.74
N LEU A 3 -1.85 15.14 -7.97
CA LEU A 3 -3.20 15.25 -7.40
C LEU A 3 -3.21 15.22 -5.86
N ILE A 4 -2.30 14.49 -5.21
CA ILE A 4 -2.19 14.52 -3.75
C ILE A 4 -1.70 15.91 -3.31
N MET A 5 -0.71 16.48 -3.99
CA MET A 5 -0.17 17.79 -3.65
C MET A 5 -1.15 18.93 -3.95
N GLU A 6 -1.88 18.87 -5.04
CA GLU A 6 -2.94 19.83 -5.39
C GLU A 6 -4.09 19.83 -4.38
N ASN A 7 -4.41 18.67 -3.79
CA ASN A 7 -5.47 18.51 -2.80
C ASN A 7 -4.95 18.45 -1.35
N LYS A 8 -3.69 18.84 -1.11
CA LYS A 8 -3.00 18.71 0.18
C LYS A 8 -3.78 19.27 1.34
N ASP A 9 -4.34 20.49 1.20
CA ASP A 9 -5.06 21.18 2.26
C ASP A 9 -6.35 20.44 2.65
N ASP A 10 -7.07 19.92 1.68
CA ASP A 10 -8.31 19.19 1.93
C ASP A 10 -8.04 17.81 2.52
N LEU A 11 -7.02 17.10 2.02
CA LEU A 11 -6.56 15.84 2.61
C LEU A 11 -6.11 16.02 4.07
N ALA A 12 -5.41 17.11 4.40
CA ALA A 12 -4.99 17.42 5.76
C ALA A 12 -6.18 17.72 6.67
N LYS A 13 -7.21 18.44 6.19
CA LYS A 13 -8.45 18.70 6.93
C LYS A 13 -9.20 17.40 7.22
N ILE A 14 -9.32 16.52 6.22
CA ILE A 14 -9.93 15.19 6.37
C ILE A 14 -9.18 14.41 7.45
N LEU A 15 -7.85 14.35 7.37
CA LEU A 15 -7.00 13.66 8.32
C LEU A 15 -7.16 14.22 9.74
N THR A 16 -7.14 15.55 9.90
CA THR A 16 -7.38 16.21 11.20
C THR A 16 -8.77 15.87 11.75
N ALA A 17 -9.79 15.90 10.90
CA ALA A 17 -11.17 15.63 11.31
C ALA A 17 -11.38 14.19 11.79
N GLU A 18 -10.75 13.19 11.13
CA GLU A 18 -10.97 11.78 11.49
C GLU A 18 -10.08 11.28 12.63
N MET A 19 -8.85 11.84 12.81
CA MET A 19 -7.92 11.32 13.81
C MET A 19 -7.45 12.33 14.87
N GLY A 20 -7.76 13.63 14.70
CA GLY A 20 -7.42 14.67 15.67
C GLY A 20 -5.99 15.20 15.61
N LYS A 21 -5.21 14.86 14.59
CA LYS A 21 -3.85 15.40 14.39
C LYS A 21 -3.92 16.92 14.12
N PRO A 22 -3.07 17.76 14.73
CA PRO A 22 -3.00 19.17 14.40
C PRO A 22 -2.82 19.41 12.90
N LEU A 23 -3.52 20.40 12.35
CA LEU A 23 -3.54 20.65 10.90
C LEU A 23 -2.13 20.83 10.30
N ALA A 24 -1.23 21.51 11.02
CA ALA A 24 0.15 21.68 10.57
C ALA A 24 0.90 20.35 10.44
N GLU A 25 0.68 19.40 11.38
CA GLU A 25 1.26 18.08 11.32
C GLU A 25 0.58 17.21 10.25
N ALA A 26 -0.74 17.38 10.07
CA ALA A 26 -1.48 16.70 9.00
C ALA A 26 -0.97 17.11 7.62
N LEU A 27 -0.72 18.40 7.39
CA LEU A 27 -0.09 18.92 6.17
C LEU A 27 1.29 18.28 5.93
N GLY A 28 2.08 18.13 7.00
CA GLY A 28 3.37 17.42 6.96
C GLY A 28 3.21 15.96 6.56
N GLU A 29 2.21 15.28 7.14
CA GLU A 29 1.93 13.87 6.80
C GLU A 29 1.50 13.68 5.34
N ILE A 30 0.64 14.55 4.80
CA ILE A 30 0.24 14.45 3.39
C ILE A 30 1.46 14.58 2.47
N THR A 31 2.34 15.56 2.74
CA THR A 31 3.59 15.72 1.97
C THR A 31 4.48 14.49 2.08
N TYR A 32 4.63 13.94 3.29
CA TYR A 32 5.39 12.71 3.54
C TYR A 32 4.76 11.52 2.83
N GLY A 33 3.43 11.39 2.86
CA GLY A 33 2.72 10.33 2.12
C GLY A 33 2.89 10.46 0.61
N ALA A 34 2.82 11.67 0.07
CA ALA A 34 3.02 11.95 -1.35
C ALA A 34 4.44 11.58 -1.81
N SER A 35 5.46 11.81 -0.98
CA SER A 35 6.85 11.49 -1.33
C SER A 35 7.08 9.99 -1.62
N PHE A 36 6.33 9.08 -1.01
CA PHE A 36 6.39 7.66 -1.36
C PHE A 36 5.84 7.39 -2.76
N VAL A 37 4.76 8.08 -3.15
CA VAL A 37 4.19 7.94 -4.49
C VAL A 37 5.18 8.44 -5.54
N GLU A 38 5.79 9.60 -5.31
CA GLU A 38 6.82 10.17 -6.18
C GLU A 38 8.03 9.23 -6.28
N TRP A 39 8.60 8.83 -5.14
CA TRP A 39 9.77 7.94 -5.10
C TRP A 39 9.52 6.64 -5.86
N PHE A 40 8.44 5.94 -5.59
CA PHE A 40 8.19 4.65 -6.21
C PHE A 40 7.73 4.75 -7.66
N SER A 41 7.21 5.90 -8.12
CA SER A 41 6.98 6.13 -9.54
C SER A 41 8.30 6.18 -10.33
N GLU A 42 9.34 6.76 -9.72
CA GLU A 42 10.70 6.77 -10.30
C GLU A 42 11.40 5.40 -10.16
N GLU A 43 11.22 4.72 -9.01
CA GLU A 43 11.77 3.37 -8.80
C GLU A 43 11.14 2.31 -9.73
N ALA A 44 9.91 2.51 -10.20
CA ALA A 44 9.28 1.63 -11.19
C ALA A 44 10.13 1.47 -12.47
N LYS A 45 10.89 2.49 -12.84
CA LYS A 45 11.81 2.48 -13.99
C LYS A 45 13.06 1.64 -13.75
N ARG A 46 13.33 1.23 -12.50
CA ARG A 46 14.54 0.51 -12.05
C ARG A 46 14.26 -0.94 -11.62
N VAL A 47 13.14 -1.50 -12.02
CA VAL A 47 12.81 -2.92 -11.79
C VAL A 47 13.58 -3.77 -12.80
N TYR A 48 14.90 -3.79 -12.67
CA TYR A 48 15.79 -4.54 -13.54
C TYR A 48 15.80 -6.04 -13.20
N GLY A 49 16.19 -6.84 -14.18
CA GLY A 49 16.61 -8.22 -13.99
C GLY A 49 18.13 -8.35 -13.97
N ASP A 50 18.61 -9.58 -13.94
CA ASP A 50 20.03 -9.90 -13.92
C ASP A 50 20.39 -10.84 -15.06
N THR A 51 21.60 -10.70 -15.60
CA THR A 51 22.25 -11.69 -16.46
C THR A 51 23.45 -12.26 -15.71
N ILE A 52 23.41 -13.56 -15.43
CA ILE A 52 24.39 -14.23 -14.58
C ILE A 52 25.16 -15.25 -15.42
N PRO A 53 26.50 -15.35 -15.33
CA PRO A 53 27.26 -16.41 -15.95
C PRO A 53 26.72 -17.78 -15.57
N GLY A 54 26.53 -18.65 -16.54
CA GLY A 54 26.10 -20.02 -16.32
C GLY A 54 27.18 -20.86 -15.64
N HIS A 55 26.77 -21.96 -15.02
CA HIS A 55 27.69 -22.96 -14.45
C HIS A 55 28.32 -23.88 -15.53
N GLN A 56 27.94 -23.70 -16.78
CA GLN A 56 28.49 -24.38 -17.96
C GLN A 56 28.69 -23.33 -19.09
N ASP A 57 29.64 -23.55 -19.95
CA ASP A 57 30.03 -22.59 -21.00
C ASP A 57 28.91 -22.34 -22.02
N ASP A 58 28.04 -23.31 -22.23
CA ASP A 58 26.91 -23.26 -23.18
C ASP A 58 25.63 -22.67 -22.56
N LYS A 59 25.64 -22.20 -21.28
CA LYS A 59 24.49 -21.70 -20.57
C LYS A 59 24.61 -20.23 -20.18
N ARG A 60 23.46 -19.58 -20.19
CA ARG A 60 23.28 -18.24 -19.65
C ARG A 60 22.06 -18.25 -18.73
N ILE A 61 22.15 -17.56 -17.61
CA ILE A 61 21.06 -17.40 -16.67
C ILE A 61 20.54 -15.98 -16.79
N VAL A 62 19.24 -15.85 -17.05
CA VAL A 62 18.55 -14.56 -17.10
C VAL A 62 17.49 -14.57 -15.98
N VAL A 63 17.56 -13.57 -15.10
CA VAL A 63 16.59 -13.36 -14.03
C VAL A 63 15.69 -12.21 -14.43
N VAL A 64 14.39 -12.41 -14.41
CA VAL A 64 13.39 -11.36 -14.60
C VAL A 64 12.58 -11.16 -13.33
N LYS A 65 12.24 -9.90 -13.01
CA LYS A 65 11.34 -9.57 -11.91
C LYS A 65 9.92 -9.44 -12.43
N GLN A 66 8.99 -10.06 -11.74
CA GLN A 66 7.57 -10.07 -12.10
C GLN A 66 6.72 -9.69 -10.89
N PRO A 67 5.53 -9.06 -11.09
CA PRO A 67 4.60 -8.82 -9.99
C PRO A 67 4.16 -10.16 -9.38
N ILE A 68 4.05 -10.18 -8.06
CA ILE A 68 3.63 -11.39 -7.33
C ILE A 68 2.12 -11.62 -7.34
N GLY A 69 1.32 -10.65 -7.78
CA GLY A 69 -0.13 -10.71 -7.81
C GLY A 69 -0.76 -9.76 -6.79
N VAL A 70 -1.77 -10.23 -6.07
CA VAL A 70 -2.53 -9.41 -5.12
C VAL A 70 -1.75 -9.20 -3.81
N VAL A 71 -1.68 -7.95 -3.37
CA VAL A 71 -1.09 -7.55 -2.08
C VAL A 71 -2.21 -7.11 -1.12
N GLY A 72 -2.33 -7.79 0.02
CA GLY A 72 -3.15 -7.34 1.14
C GLY A 72 -2.39 -6.32 1.98
N ALA A 73 -2.94 -5.12 2.16
CA ALA A 73 -2.33 -4.06 2.96
C ALA A 73 -3.20 -3.74 4.17
N ILE A 74 -2.61 -3.75 5.37
CA ILE A 74 -3.29 -3.41 6.63
C ILE A 74 -2.53 -2.28 7.30
N THR A 75 -3.22 -1.18 7.62
CA THR A 75 -2.60 0.06 8.10
C THR A 75 -3.14 0.52 9.45
N PRO A 76 -2.33 1.24 10.26
CA PRO A 76 -2.75 1.80 11.54
C PRO A 76 -3.43 3.17 11.37
N TRP A 77 -4.06 3.61 12.46
CA TRP A 77 -4.82 4.87 12.51
C TRP A 77 -3.97 6.15 12.69
N ASN A 78 -2.75 6.01 13.20
CA ASN A 78 -1.94 7.18 13.63
C ASN A 78 -1.24 7.95 12.51
N PHE A 79 -1.11 7.34 11.31
CA PHE A 79 -0.65 7.97 10.08
C PHE A 79 -1.52 7.47 8.91
N PRO A 80 -2.80 7.89 8.87
CA PRO A 80 -3.81 7.27 7.99
C PRO A 80 -3.58 7.53 6.50
N ASN A 81 -2.75 8.50 6.12
CA ASN A 81 -2.34 8.74 4.74
C ASN A 81 -0.99 8.08 4.43
N ALA A 82 0.06 8.44 5.16
CA ALA A 82 1.43 8.02 4.85
C ALA A 82 1.66 6.50 4.99
N MET A 83 0.97 5.83 5.94
CA MET A 83 1.11 4.37 6.08
C MET A 83 0.45 3.60 4.94
N ILE A 84 -0.51 4.22 4.24
CA ILE A 84 -1.10 3.66 3.03
C ILE A 84 -0.13 3.82 1.87
N THR A 85 0.27 5.05 1.55
CA THR A 85 1.07 5.33 0.36
C THR A 85 2.40 4.59 0.35
N ARG A 86 3.09 4.46 1.50
CA ARG A 86 4.33 3.70 1.62
C ARG A 86 4.20 2.20 1.37
N LYS A 87 2.98 1.64 1.41
CA LYS A 87 2.69 0.23 1.11
C LYS A 87 2.13 0.04 -0.30
N VAL A 88 1.20 0.91 -0.65
CA VAL A 88 0.47 0.83 -1.91
C VAL A 88 1.37 1.25 -3.08
N ALA A 89 2.12 2.35 -2.95
CA ALA A 89 2.94 2.86 -4.03
C ALA A 89 3.98 1.84 -4.54
N PRO A 90 4.79 1.17 -3.70
CA PRO A 90 5.74 0.17 -4.19
C PRO A 90 5.06 -1.06 -4.81
N ALA A 91 3.90 -1.48 -4.29
CA ALA A 91 3.16 -2.60 -4.87
C ALA A 91 2.64 -2.27 -6.28
N LEU A 92 2.05 -1.09 -6.44
CA LEU A 92 1.55 -0.62 -7.73
C LEU A 92 2.68 -0.38 -8.74
N ALA A 93 3.81 0.16 -8.27
CA ALA A 93 4.98 0.45 -9.11
C ALA A 93 5.54 -0.79 -9.82
N VAL A 94 5.38 -1.97 -9.22
CA VAL A 94 5.84 -3.25 -9.79
C VAL A 94 4.71 -4.07 -10.44
N GLY A 95 3.53 -3.48 -10.61
CA GLY A 95 2.40 -4.11 -11.31
C GLY A 95 1.53 -5.04 -10.44
N CYS A 96 1.61 -4.97 -9.11
CA CYS A 96 0.71 -5.70 -8.21
C CYS A 96 -0.61 -4.94 -8.03
N SER A 97 -1.72 -5.65 -7.88
CA SER A 97 -2.95 -5.07 -7.37
C SER A 97 -2.94 -5.07 -5.83
N VAL A 98 -3.71 -4.15 -5.23
CA VAL A 98 -3.75 -3.98 -3.78
C VAL A 98 -5.17 -4.03 -3.26
N VAL A 99 -5.37 -4.79 -2.19
CA VAL A 99 -6.56 -4.74 -1.33
C VAL A 99 -6.14 -4.12 0.00
N LEU A 100 -6.55 -2.88 0.21
CA LEU A 100 -6.24 -2.12 1.42
C LEU A 100 -7.36 -2.26 2.44
N ARG A 101 -7.01 -2.69 3.65
CA ARG A 101 -7.86 -2.59 4.84
C ARG A 101 -7.34 -1.45 5.73
N PRO A 102 -7.93 -0.25 5.66
CA PRO A 102 -7.61 0.84 6.59
C PRO A 102 -8.22 0.57 7.97
N PRO A 103 -7.78 1.27 9.02
CA PRO A 103 -8.39 1.16 10.34
C PRO A 103 -9.81 1.71 10.32
N THR A 104 -10.68 1.13 11.15
CA THR A 104 -12.09 1.55 11.25
C THR A 104 -12.24 2.99 11.72
N GLN A 105 -11.26 3.48 12.50
CA GLN A 105 -11.28 4.83 13.08
C GLN A 105 -10.94 5.93 12.07
N THR A 106 -10.16 5.61 11.02
CA THR A 106 -9.66 6.60 10.06
C THR A 106 -9.80 6.10 8.62
N PRO A 107 -11.04 5.88 8.14
CA PRO A 107 -11.28 5.36 6.80
C PRO A 107 -11.23 6.42 5.71
N LEU A 108 -11.47 7.69 6.05
CA LEU A 108 -11.69 8.77 5.08
C LEU A 108 -10.43 9.12 4.30
N SER A 109 -9.25 9.12 4.95
CA SER A 109 -7.97 9.30 4.27
C SER A 109 -7.72 8.23 3.21
N ALA A 110 -8.10 6.96 3.49
CA ALA A 110 -7.99 5.86 2.53
C ALA A 110 -8.92 6.04 1.32
N LEU A 111 -10.17 6.43 1.59
CA LEU A 111 -11.16 6.70 0.53
C LEU A 111 -10.75 7.89 -0.35
N ALA A 112 -10.21 8.95 0.27
CA ALA A 112 -9.70 10.11 -0.47
C ALA A 112 -8.54 9.72 -1.39
N LEU A 113 -7.60 8.88 -0.94
CA LEU A 113 -6.52 8.37 -1.78
C LEU A 113 -7.06 7.50 -2.94
N ALA A 114 -8.06 6.63 -2.68
CA ALA A 114 -8.68 5.82 -3.72
C ALA A 114 -9.39 6.70 -4.76
N TYR A 115 -10.09 7.74 -4.33
CA TYR A 115 -10.71 8.72 -5.22
C TYR A 115 -9.69 9.46 -6.10
N LEU A 116 -8.55 9.88 -5.52
CA LEU A 116 -7.49 10.51 -6.30
C LEU A 116 -6.80 9.52 -7.26
N ALA A 117 -6.69 8.26 -6.88
CA ALA A 117 -6.18 7.21 -7.77
C ALA A 117 -7.10 6.99 -8.99
N ASP A 118 -8.42 6.95 -8.77
CA ASP A 118 -9.42 6.89 -9.84
C ASP A 118 -9.33 8.11 -10.76
N LYS A 119 -9.27 9.32 -10.18
CA LYS A 119 -9.04 10.57 -10.93
C LYS A 119 -7.75 10.59 -11.75
N ALA A 120 -6.71 9.93 -11.26
CA ALA A 120 -5.44 9.79 -11.98
C ALA A 120 -5.53 8.83 -13.17
N GLY A 121 -6.68 8.16 -13.38
CA GLY A 121 -6.90 7.19 -14.45
C GLY A 121 -6.41 5.78 -14.10
N MET A 122 -6.28 5.45 -12.82
CA MET A 122 -5.90 4.10 -12.42
C MET A 122 -7.00 3.11 -12.84
N PRO A 123 -6.66 2.00 -13.51
CA PRO A 123 -7.66 1.02 -13.93
C PRO A 123 -8.44 0.44 -12.74
N PRO A 124 -9.74 0.17 -12.88
CA PRO A 124 -10.55 -0.48 -11.86
C PRO A 124 -9.93 -1.81 -11.40
N GLY A 125 -10.01 -2.10 -10.10
CA GLY A 125 -9.50 -3.35 -9.52
C GLY A 125 -8.01 -3.34 -9.18
N ILE A 126 -7.25 -2.31 -9.53
CA ILE A 126 -5.82 -2.21 -9.20
C ILE A 126 -5.62 -1.73 -7.76
N PHE A 127 -6.35 -0.73 -7.30
CA PHE A 127 -6.34 -0.27 -5.92
C PHE A 127 -7.75 -0.34 -5.32
N ASN A 128 -7.94 -1.22 -4.34
CA ASN A 128 -9.23 -1.50 -3.72
C ASN A 128 -9.17 -1.21 -2.23
N VAL A 129 -10.21 -0.59 -1.69
CA VAL A 129 -10.35 -0.30 -0.25
C VAL A 129 -11.50 -1.10 0.31
N VAL A 130 -11.24 -1.92 1.32
CA VAL A 130 -12.24 -2.75 2.00
C VAL A 130 -12.37 -2.29 3.45
N MET A 131 -13.56 -1.86 3.83
CA MET A 131 -13.84 -1.37 5.18
C MET A 131 -14.85 -2.29 5.87
N GLY A 132 -14.71 -2.42 7.18
CA GLY A 132 -15.62 -3.20 8.01
C GLY A 132 -15.22 -3.16 9.47
N THR A 133 -16.14 -3.60 10.32
CA THR A 133 -15.96 -3.68 11.79
C THR A 133 -15.35 -5.00 12.23
N ASP A 134 -15.47 -6.07 11.43
CA ASP A 134 -14.84 -7.36 11.70
C ASP A 134 -13.38 -7.37 11.27
N SER A 135 -12.53 -6.75 12.07
CA SER A 135 -11.09 -6.70 11.82
C SER A 135 -10.41 -8.07 11.82
N SER A 136 -10.92 -9.00 12.62
CA SER A 136 -10.36 -10.35 12.75
C SER A 136 -10.66 -11.20 11.52
N GLY A 137 -11.93 -11.22 11.08
CA GLY A 137 -12.34 -11.96 9.89
C GLY A 137 -11.68 -11.42 8.62
N MET A 138 -11.65 -10.09 8.47
CA MET A 138 -10.97 -9.46 7.33
C MET A 138 -9.46 -9.74 7.31
N GLY A 139 -8.80 -9.71 8.48
CA GLY A 139 -7.39 -10.06 8.61
C GLY A 139 -7.12 -11.51 8.25
N LYS A 140 -7.96 -12.42 8.74
CA LYS A 140 -7.87 -13.85 8.42
C LYS A 140 -8.07 -14.09 6.93
N GLU A 141 -9.10 -13.49 6.31
CA GLU A 141 -9.36 -13.62 4.88
C GLU A 141 -8.17 -13.18 4.05
N LEU A 142 -7.59 -12.01 4.35
CA LEU A 142 -6.40 -11.52 3.64
C LEU A 142 -5.19 -12.45 3.79
N CYS A 143 -5.04 -13.14 4.93
CA CYS A 143 -3.91 -14.02 5.19
C CYS A 143 -4.08 -15.43 4.58
N SER A 144 -5.32 -15.94 4.50
CA SER A 144 -5.60 -17.32 4.09
C SER A 144 -6.16 -17.46 2.66
N ASN A 145 -6.46 -16.36 1.99
CA ASN A 145 -6.99 -16.41 0.63
C ASN A 145 -5.87 -16.64 -0.38
N ASP A 146 -5.96 -17.69 -1.17
CA ASP A 146 -4.96 -18.12 -2.17
C ASP A 146 -4.62 -17.07 -3.22
N LEU A 147 -5.50 -16.12 -3.48
CA LEU A 147 -5.26 -15.02 -4.41
C LEU A 147 -4.33 -13.96 -3.83
N VAL A 148 -4.27 -13.84 -2.50
CA VAL A 148 -3.41 -12.86 -1.81
C VAL A 148 -2.00 -13.44 -1.66
N ARG A 149 -1.05 -12.89 -2.38
CA ARG A 149 0.32 -13.42 -2.45
C ARG A 149 1.29 -12.77 -1.46
N LYS A 150 0.90 -11.65 -0.85
CA LYS A 150 1.69 -10.94 0.15
C LYS A 150 0.80 -10.14 1.07
N ILE A 151 1.15 -10.14 2.37
CA ILE A 151 0.60 -9.21 3.36
C ILE A 151 1.67 -8.15 3.69
N THR A 152 1.25 -6.89 3.69
CA THR A 152 2.03 -5.77 4.23
C THR A 152 1.26 -5.12 5.38
N PHE A 153 1.87 -5.10 6.55
CA PHE A 153 1.23 -4.70 7.80
C PHE A 153 2.05 -3.65 8.54
N THR A 154 1.37 -2.69 9.13
CA THR A 154 1.88 -1.82 10.20
C THR A 154 0.81 -1.71 11.27
N GLY A 155 1.19 -1.96 12.52
CA GLY A 155 0.30 -1.93 13.68
C GLY A 155 1.00 -2.47 14.92
N SER A 156 0.23 -3.01 15.89
CA SER A 156 0.80 -3.57 17.12
C SER A 156 1.57 -4.87 16.85
N THR A 157 2.56 -5.14 17.69
CA THR A 157 3.33 -6.40 17.66
C THR A 157 2.43 -7.61 17.84
N GLU A 158 1.41 -7.50 18.68
CA GLU A 158 0.44 -8.59 18.94
C GLU A 158 -0.31 -8.97 17.67
N VAL A 159 -0.92 -7.99 16.98
CA VAL A 159 -1.62 -8.24 15.72
C VAL A 159 -0.66 -8.76 14.65
N GLY A 160 0.56 -8.21 14.57
CA GLY A 160 1.57 -8.70 13.63
C GLY A 160 1.88 -10.19 13.83
N ARG A 161 2.00 -10.65 15.08
CA ARG A 161 2.20 -12.08 15.39
C ARG A 161 1.02 -12.96 14.99
N ILE A 162 -0.21 -12.45 15.14
CA ILE A 162 -1.42 -13.17 14.71
C ILE A 162 -1.40 -13.33 13.19
N LEU A 163 -1.19 -12.26 12.45
CA LEU A 163 -1.13 -12.28 10.99
C LEU A 163 -0.02 -13.20 10.47
N MET A 164 1.18 -13.17 11.09
CA MET A 164 2.27 -14.08 10.73
C MET A 164 1.87 -15.56 10.86
N ARG A 165 1.17 -15.92 11.94
CA ARG A 165 0.66 -17.30 12.13
C ARG A 165 -0.38 -17.67 11.07
N GLN A 166 -1.28 -16.74 10.75
CA GLN A 166 -2.32 -16.95 9.73
C GLN A 166 -1.77 -17.07 8.30
N CYS A 167 -0.59 -16.50 8.03
CA CYS A 167 0.08 -16.59 6.73
C CYS A 167 1.02 -17.81 6.61
N SER A 168 1.22 -18.60 7.68
CA SER A 168 2.16 -19.72 7.68
C SER A 168 1.52 -21.05 7.28
N ASP A 169 0.20 -21.11 7.24
CA ASP A 169 -0.58 -22.29 6.84
C ASP A 169 -0.99 -22.17 5.37
#